data_3a4e89aafa99082128664723ef67ef98
#
_entry.id   3a4e89aafa99082128664723ef67ef98
#
_cell.length_a   1.000
_cell.length_b   1.000
_cell.length_c   1.000
_cell.angle_alpha   90.00
_cell.angle_beta   90.00
_cell.angle_gamma   90.00
#
_symmetry.space_group_name_H-M   'P 1'
#
loop_
_entity.id
_entity.type
_entity.pdbx_description
1 polymer ?
#
loop_
_entity_poly.entity_id
_entity_poly.type
_entity_poly.pdbx_seq_one_letter_code
_entity_poly.pdbx_strand_id
1 'polypeptide(L)'
;MEKRYKHIAFLVIPNATLLDITGPYEAFSLAIQCLKSYHKDTTYVLHTLSLDKNRIVKTSSGLCLQCEGSIKSLNYPIDTLFIPGIPESLEDMVGPKTLSWIKQQSMQVRRICSICTGAFILAEASILDNRKVATHWKLCHKLANDYPSLDVDSESIFIKDGHVYTSAGVSSGIDLALALIEEDFGRTLALEVARELVVYLKR
;
A
#
# COMPACT_ATOMS: atom_id res chain seq x y z
N MET A 1 21.87 12.99 17.50
CA MET A 1 20.39 13.01 17.55
C MET A 1 19.89 11.60 17.32
N GLU A 2 18.82 11.18 17.99
CA GLU A 2 18.26 9.84 17.86
C GLU A 2 17.51 9.73 16.52
N LYS A 3 17.80 8.67 15.75
CA LYS A 3 17.14 8.46 14.45
C LYS A 3 15.67 8.14 14.65
N ARG A 4 14.80 8.80 13.89
CA ARG A 4 13.37 8.51 13.84
C ARG A 4 13.07 7.58 12.65
N TYR A 5 12.27 6.55 12.90
CA TYR A 5 11.92 5.55 11.90
C TYR A 5 10.44 5.64 11.55
N LYS A 6 10.12 5.69 10.25
CA LYS A 6 8.77 5.52 9.72
C LYS A 6 8.65 4.09 9.21
N HIS A 7 7.88 3.27 9.91
CA HIS A 7 7.67 1.87 9.56
C HIS A 7 6.63 1.75 8.45
N ILE A 8 7.06 1.36 7.25
CA ILE A 8 6.20 1.13 6.09
C ILE A 8 5.97 -0.37 5.98
N ALA A 9 4.74 -0.80 6.17
CA ALA A 9 4.37 -2.21 6.13
C ALA A 9 3.56 -2.56 4.87
N PHE A 10 3.95 -3.61 4.20
CA PHE A 10 3.27 -4.19 3.04
C PHE A 10 2.63 -5.51 3.46
N LEU A 11 1.30 -5.57 3.41
CA LEU A 11 0.59 -6.81 3.64
C LEU A 11 0.77 -7.71 2.42
N VAL A 12 1.22 -8.94 2.63
CA VAL A 12 1.41 -9.93 1.57
C VAL A 12 0.33 -10.99 1.72
N ILE A 13 -0.70 -10.87 0.87
CA ILE A 13 -1.86 -11.75 0.86
C ILE A 13 -1.61 -12.84 -0.19
N PRO A 14 -2.01 -14.11 0.04
CA PRO A 14 -1.96 -15.15 -0.99
C PRO A 14 -2.66 -14.68 -2.28
N ASN A 15 -2.10 -15.01 -3.43
CA ASN A 15 -2.55 -14.58 -4.76
C ASN A 15 -2.59 -13.06 -5.00
N ALA A 16 -1.98 -12.23 -4.15
CA ALA A 16 -1.87 -10.81 -4.43
C ALA A 16 -1.10 -10.53 -5.73
N THR A 17 -1.44 -9.45 -6.40
CA THR A 17 -0.68 -8.95 -7.55
C THR A 17 0.72 -8.53 -7.09
N LEU A 18 1.75 -9.20 -7.62
CA LEU A 18 3.13 -9.01 -7.16
C LEU A 18 3.59 -7.55 -7.23
N LEU A 19 3.30 -6.86 -8.34
CA LEU A 19 3.75 -5.48 -8.55
C LEU A 19 3.06 -4.48 -7.61
N ASP A 20 1.86 -4.79 -7.10
CA ASP A 20 1.19 -3.96 -6.09
C ASP A 20 1.97 -3.91 -4.77
N ILE A 21 2.82 -4.91 -4.53
CA ILE A 21 3.70 -4.99 -3.36
C ILE A 21 5.09 -4.47 -3.72
N THR A 22 5.71 -5.05 -4.76
CA THR A 22 7.12 -4.79 -5.09
C THR A 22 7.36 -3.41 -5.69
N GLY A 23 6.40 -2.85 -6.43
CA GLY A 23 6.53 -1.52 -7.03
C GLY A 23 6.71 -0.41 -5.98
N PRO A 24 5.74 -0.21 -5.08
CA PRO A 24 5.89 0.79 -4.02
C PRO A 24 7.00 0.41 -3.01
N TYR A 25 7.24 -0.88 -2.75
CA TYR A 25 8.35 -1.31 -1.89
C TYR A 25 9.70 -0.83 -2.44
N GLU A 26 9.94 -1.00 -3.75
CA GLU A 26 11.19 -0.57 -4.39
C GLU A 26 11.34 0.94 -4.37
N ALA A 27 10.26 1.72 -4.56
CA ALA A 27 10.30 3.16 -4.46
C ALA A 27 10.78 3.62 -3.07
N PHE A 28 10.25 3.05 -1.99
CA PHE A 28 10.71 3.33 -0.64
C PHE A 28 12.14 2.81 -0.37
N SER A 29 12.52 1.67 -0.93
CA SER A 29 13.88 1.12 -0.84
C SER A 29 14.92 2.10 -1.42
N LEU A 30 14.65 2.64 -2.60
CA LEU A 30 15.49 3.66 -3.22
C LEU A 30 15.48 4.97 -2.43
N ALA A 31 14.32 5.39 -1.88
CA ALA A 31 14.26 6.56 -1.01
C ALA A 31 15.16 6.42 0.23
N ILE A 32 15.25 5.22 0.83
CA ILE A 32 16.18 4.95 1.94
C ILE A 32 17.63 5.16 1.49
N GLN A 33 17.99 4.71 0.28
CA GLN A 33 19.34 4.86 -0.27
C GLN A 33 19.67 6.33 -0.52
N CYS A 34 18.78 7.07 -1.18
CA CYS A 34 18.94 8.51 -1.42
C CYS A 34 19.06 9.30 -0.09
N LEU A 35 18.22 8.98 0.92
CA LEU A 35 18.24 9.66 2.22
C LEU A 35 19.58 9.58 2.94
N LYS A 36 20.43 8.58 2.67
CA LYS A 36 21.78 8.49 3.26
C LYS A 36 22.64 9.70 2.90
N SER A 37 22.52 10.22 1.68
CA SER A 37 23.27 11.40 1.22
C SER A 37 22.74 12.72 1.80
N TYR A 38 21.51 12.74 2.28
CA TYR A 38 20.88 13.94 2.86
C TYR A 38 21.11 14.12 4.35
N HIS A 39 21.81 13.19 5.03
CA HIS A 39 22.07 13.21 6.47
C HIS A 39 20.81 13.50 7.33
N LYS A 40 19.66 12.97 6.94
CA LYS A 40 18.40 13.16 7.66
C LYS A 40 18.33 12.29 8.91
N ASP A 41 17.75 12.85 9.98
CA ASP A 41 17.51 12.09 11.23
C ASP A 41 16.32 11.13 11.13
N THR A 42 15.50 11.27 10.08
CA THR A 42 14.34 10.42 9.82
C THR A 42 14.58 9.58 8.58
N THR A 43 14.22 8.30 8.63
CA THR A 43 14.28 7.37 7.49
C THR A 43 13.14 6.37 7.55
N TYR A 44 12.98 5.56 6.51
CA TYR A 44 12.03 4.46 6.47
C TYR A 44 12.65 3.16 6.96
N VAL A 45 11.79 2.29 7.49
CA VAL A 45 12.04 0.86 7.70
C VAL A 45 10.93 0.11 7.00
N LEU A 46 11.27 -0.79 6.08
CA LEU A 46 10.30 -1.52 5.26
C LEU A 46 10.04 -2.88 5.85
N HIS A 47 8.78 -3.29 5.82
CA HIS A 47 8.31 -4.55 6.36
C HIS A 47 7.39 -5.26 5.37
N THR A 48 7.55 -6.56 5.27
CA THR A 48 6.60 -7.45 4.58
C THR A 48 5.93 -8.37 5.59
N LEU A 49 4.60 -8.35 5.65
CA LEU A 49 3.80 -9.06 6.64
C LEU A 49 2.89 -10.08 5.97
N SER A 50 3.07 -11.36 6.28
CA SER A 50 2.12 -12.41 5.91
C SER A 50 0.90 -12.44 6.84
N LEU A 51 -0.18 -13.10 6.43
CA LEU A 51 -1.41 -13.21 7.23
C LEU A 51 -1.25 -14.17 8.43
N ASP A 52 -0.33 -15.11 8.35
CA ASP A 52 -0.10 -16.11 9.37
C ASP A 52 1.40 -16.38 9.62
N LYS A 53 1.70 -17.44 10.36
CA LYS A 53 3.09 -17.83 10.68
C LYS A 53 3.87 -18.38 9.48
N ASN A 54 3.18 -18.80 8.42
CA ASN A 54 3.84 -19.16 7.17
C ASN A 54 4.24 -17.88 6.43
N ARG A 55 5.53 -17.61 6.38
CA ARG A 55 6.08 -16.40 5.77
C ARG A 55 6.36 -16.53 4.27
N ILE A 56 6.15 -17.68 3.68
CA ILE A 56 6.27 -17.88 2.23
C ILE A 56 4.89 -17.78 1.63
N VAL A 57 4.68 -16.74 0.83
CA VAL A 57 3.38 -16.43 0.23
C VAL A 57 3.50 -16.46 -1.29
N LYS A 58 2.69 -17.29 -1.94
CA LYS A 58 2.61 -17.37 -3.40
C LYS A 58 1.71 -16.23 -3.92
N THR A 59 2.22 -15.50 -4.89
CA THR A 59 1.49 -14.40 -5.56
C THR A 59 0.72 -14.89 -6.79
N SER A 60 -0.13 -14.04 -7.37
CA SER A 60 -0.90 -14.36 -8.58
C SER A 60 -0.04 -14.69 -9.80
N SER A 61 1.19 -14.17 -9.86
CA SER A 61 2.15 -14.50 -10.92
C SER A 61 2.84 -15.87 -10.72
N GLY A 62 2.62 -16.53 -9.58
CA GLY A 62 3.27 -17.78 -9.23
C GLY A 62 4.59 -17.62 -8.49
N LEU A 63 5.17 -16.44 -8.43
CA LEU A 63 6.36 -16.17 -7.61
C LEU A 63 6.01 -16.20 -6.12
N CYS A 64 6.96 -16.70 -5.32
CA CYS A 64 6.82 -16.72 -3.88
C CYS A 64 7.63 -15.59 -3.24
N LEU A 65 6.99 -14.85 -2.33
CA LEU A 65 7.65 -13.87 -1.47
C LEU A 65 7.89 -14.49 -0.09
N GLN A 66 9.09 -14.32 0.44
CA GLN A 66 9.40 -14.62 1.82
C GLN A 66 9.25 -13.35 2.65
N CYS A 67 8.22 -13.29 3.50
CA CYS A 67 7.98 -12.17 4.38
C CYS A 67 8.92 -12.19 5.58
N GLU A 68 9.31 -11.00 6.08
CA GLU A 68 10.13 -10.91 7.31
C GLU A 68 9.33 -11.22 8.57
N GLY A 69 8.02 -10.89 8.56
CA GLY A 69 7.11 -11.07 9.69
C GLY A 69 5.72 -11.54 9.29
N SER A 70 4.82 -11.51 10.25
CA SER A 70 3.39 -11.75 10.06
C SER A 70 2.56 -10.78 10.90
N ILE A 71 1.30 -10.58 10.53
CA ILE A 71 0.36 -9.77 11.33
C ILE A 71 0.21 -10.27 12.77
N LYS A 72 0.54 -11.55 13.03
CA LYS A 72 0.47 -12.16 14.37
C LYS A 72 1.71 -11.94 15.23
N SER A 73 2.82 -11.48 14.63
CA SER A 73 4.11 -11.26 15.31
C SER A 73 4.55 -9.80 15.28
N LEU A 74 3.65 -8.88 14.97
CA LEU A 74 3.94 -7.45 14.91
C LEU A 74 4.31 -6.92 16.30
N ASN A 75 5.47 -6.26 16.42
CA ASN A 75 6.01 -5.73 17.68
C ASN A 75 6.52 -4.27 17.54
N TYR A 76 6.11 -3.56 16.51
CA TYR A 76 6.44 -2.15 16.25
C TYR A 76 5.19 -1.41 15.73
N PRO A 77 5.10 -0.08 15.96
CA PRO A 77 4.01 0.71 15.39
C PRO A 77 4.20 0.86 13.88
N ILE A 78 3.13 0.65 13.09
CA ILE A 78 3.14 0.93 11.67
C ILE A 78 2.82 2.41 11.44
N ASP A 79 3.64 3.09 10.64
CA ASP A 79 3.37 4.45 10.16
C ASP A 79 2.44 4.44 8.93
N THR A 80 2.75 3.61 7.95
CA THR A 80 2.00 3.48 6.70
C THR A 80 1.78 2.01 6.37
N LEU A 81 0.54 1.61 6.13
CA LEU A 81 0.15 0.24 5.79
C LEU A 81 -0.34 0.16 4.35
N PHE A 82 0.27 -0.72 3.55
CA PHE A 82 -0.13 -1.01 2.18
C PHE A 82 -0.91 -2.32 2.09
N ILE A 83 -2.07 -2.27 1.42
CA ILE A 83 -2.96 -3.40 1.14
C ILE A 83 -2.95 -3.64 -0.38
N PRO A 84 -2.41 -4.76 -0.86
CA PRO A 84 -2.33 -5.07 -2.29
C PRO A 84 -3.67 -5.52 -2.85
N GLY A 85 -3.80 -5.52 -4.17
CA GLY A 85 -4.91 -6.14 -4.87
C GLY A 85 -4.79 -7.66 -4.98
N ILE A 86 -5.95 -8.29 -5.04
CA ILE A 86 -6.13 -9.73 -5.29
C ILE A 86 -6.98 -9.88 -6.56
N PRO A 87 -6.54 -10.64 -7.59
CA PRO A 87 -7.31 -10.80 -8.84
C PRO A 87 -8.59 -11.60 -8.70
N GLU A 88 -8.70 -12.44 -7.67
CA GLU A 88 -9.81 -13.37 -7.43
C GLU A 88 -10.80 -12.84 -6.39
N SER A 89 -11.88 -13.59 -6.14
CA SER A 89 -12.90 -13.19 -5.17
C SER A 89 -12.31 -13.01 -3.76
N LEU A 90 -12.69 -11.91 -3.12
CA LEU A 90 -12.20 -11.54 -1.79
C LEU A 90 -12.60 -12.54 -0.69
N GLU A 91 -13.76 -13.18 -0.85
CA GLU A 91 -14.42 -13.99 0.17
C GLU A 91 -13.56 -15.19 0.61
N ASP A 92 -12.78 -15.77 -0.33
CA ASP A 92 -11.94 -16.93 -0.05
C ASP A 92 -10.55 -16.57 0.48
N MET A 93 -10.12 -15.32 0.35
CA MET A 93 -8.72 -14.91 0.55
C MET A 93 -8.47 -14.09 1.80
N VAL A 94 -9.45 -13.30 2.25
CA VAL A 94 -9.32 -12.38 3.38
C VAL A 94 -10.42 -12.65 4.41
N GLY A 95 -10.12 -13.53 5.36
CA GLY A 95 -11.09 -13.89 6.40
C GLY A 95 -11.38 -12.78 7.42
N PRO A 96 -12.47 -12.89 8.20
CA PRO A 96 -12.95 -11.86 9.12
C PRO A 96 -11.91 -11.38 10.14
N LYS A 97 -11.01 -12.26 10.57
CA LYS A 97 -9.93 -11.91 11.52
C LYS A 97 -8.93 -10.94 10.89
N THR A 98 -8.60 -11.13 9.61
CA THR A 98 -7.70 -10.24 8.87
C THR A 98 -8.36 -8.89 8.61
N LEU A 99 -9.64 -8.88 8.20
CA LEU A 99 -10.42 -7.63 8.04
C LEU A 99 -10.49 -6.83 9.35
N SER A 100 -10.78 -7.51 10.47
CA SER A 100 -10.78 -6.88 11.80
C SER A 100 -9.41 -6.30 12.15
N TRP A 101 -8.32 -7.01 11.85
CA TRP A 101 -6.96 -6.51 12.08
C TRP A 101 -6.66 -5.28 11.21
N ILE A 102 -7.00 -5.31 9.92
CA ILE A 102 -6.82 -4.16 9.00
C ILE A 102 -7.62 -2.95 9.53
N LYS A 103 -8.87 -3.15 9.94
CA LYS A 103 -9.71 -2.09 10.54
C LYS A 103 -9.08 -1.50 11.81
N GLN A 104 -8.55 -2.34 12.69
CA GLN A 104 -7.87 -1.87 13.90
C GLN A 104 -6.60 -1.09 13.54
N GLN A 105 -5.79 -1.56 12.59
CA GLN A 105 -4.60 -0.85 12.14
C GLN A 105 -4.94 0.50 11.51
N SER A 106 -6.01 0.60 10.71
CA SER A 106 -6.41 1.85 10.07
C SER A 106 -6.68 3.00 11.05
N MET A 107 -7.06 2.68 12.29
CA MET A 107 -7.28 3.67 13.36
C MET A 107 -5.98 4.12 14.05
N GLN A 108 -4.87 3.42 13.83
CA GLN A 108 -3.58 3.66 14.52
C GLN A 108 -2.50 4.20 13.58
N VAL A 109 -2.55 3.82 12.31
CA VAL A 109 -1.56 4.25 11.31
C VAL A 109 -1.78 5.70 10.87
N ARG A 110 -0.69 6.38 10.54
CA ARG A 110 -0.79 7.72 9.94
C ARG A 110 -1.41 7.66 8.55
N ARG A 111 -1.14 6.60 7.78
CA ARG A 111 -1.69 6.39 6.43
C ARG A 111 -2.03 4.91 6.20
N ILE A 112 -3.20 4.65 5.61
CA ILE A 112 -3.54 3.35 5.05
C ILE A 112 -3.71 3.50 3.53
N CYS A 113 -3.07 2.61 2.78
CA CYS A 113 -2.99 2.67 1.33
C CYS A 113 -3.54 1.38 0.72
N SER A 114 -4.43 1.47 -0.25
CA SER A 114 -4.80 0.32 -1.08
C SER A 114 -4.26 0.47 -2.50
N ILE A 115 -3.83 -0.64 -3.06
CA ILE A 115 -3.38 -0.72 -4.44
C ILE A 115 -4.35 -1.62 -5.19
N CYS A 116 -4.79 -1.20 -6.39
CA CYS A 116 -5.64 -2.02 -7.25
C CYS A 116 -6.95 -2.45 -6.56
N THR A 117 -7.26 -3.74 -6.58
CA THR A 117 -8.42 -4.33 -5.90
C THR A 117 -8.29 -4.38 -4.37
N GLY A 118 -7.18 -3.94 -3.80
CA GLY A 118 -7.05 -3.71 -2.35
C GLY A 118 -8.10 -2.74 -1.79
N ALA A 119 -8.69 -1.88 -2.64
CA ALA A 119 -9.82 -1.03 -2.28
C ALA A 119 -11.03 -1.84 -1.83
N PHE A 120 -11.31 -3.01 -2.41
CA PHE A 120 -12.40 -3.89 -1.97
C PHE A 120 -12.16 -4.42 -0.56
N ILE A 121 -10.90 -4.74 -0.22
CA ILE A 121 -10.54 -5.18 1.14
C ILE A 121 -10.81 -4.06 2.17
N LEU A 122 -10.45 -2.82 1.83
CA LEU A 122 -10.71 -1.68 2.70
C LEU A 122 -12.21 -1.35 2.79
N ALA A 123 -12.96 -1.52 1.69
CA ALA A 123 -14.42 -1.34 1.68
C ALA A 123 -15.11 -2.38 2.55
N GLU A 124 -14.73 -3.67 2.43
CA GLU A 124 -15.26 -4.76 3.26
C GLU A 124 -14.94 -4.55 4.75
N ALA A 125 -13.80 -3.96 5.06
CA ALA A 125 -13.46 -3.56 6.43
C ALA A 125 -14.19 -2.28 6.90
N SER A 126 -15.08 -1.68 6.07
CA SER A 126 -15.79 -0.41 6.34
C SER A 126 -14.83 0.76 6.67
N ILE A 127 -13.71 0.84 5.94
CA ILE A 127 -12.72 1.92 6.08
C ILE A 127 -12.97 3.02 5.05
N LEU A 128 -13.63 2.68 3.94
CA LEU A 128 -13.85 3.59 2.81
C LEU A 128 -15.22 4.30 2.83
N ASP A 129 -16.10 4.02 3.78
CA ASP A 129 -17.45 4.58 3.83
C ASP A 129 -17.46 6.11 3.69
N ASN A 130 -18.27 6.61 2.75
CA ASN A 130 -18.42 8.02 2.40
C ASN A 130 -17.12 8.72 1.94
N ARG A 131 -16.18 7.96 1.36
CA ARG A 131 -14.91 8.48 0.84
C ARG A 131 -14.86 8.48 -0.68
N LYS A 132 -14.06 9.40 -1.22
CA LYS A 132 -13.64 9.37 -2.60
C LYS A 132 -12.49 8.40 -2.77
N VAL A 133 -12.59 7.46 -3.73
CA VAL A 133 -11.66 6.33 -3.88
C VAL A 133 -11.32 6.03 -5.34
N ALA A 134 -10.13 5.48 -5.57
CA ALA A 134 -9.73 4.88 -6.83
C ALA A 134 -9.54 3.36 -6.67
N THR A 135 -9.77 2.62 -7.72
CA THR A 135 -9.47 1.19 -7.83
C THR A 135 -9.09 0.86 -9.28
N HIS A 136 -8.80 -0.42 -9.55
CA HIS A 136 -8.49 -0.84 -10.92
C HIS A 136 -9.64 -0.49 -11.89
N TRP A 137 -9.32 0.17 -13.01
CA TRP A 137 -10.30 0.74 -13.95
C TRP A 137 -11.41 -0.23 -14.39
N LYS A 138 -11.08 -1.52 -14.56
CA LYS A 138 -12.07 -2.56 -14.91
C LYS A 138 -13.13 -2.79 -13.83
N LEU A 139 -12.84 -2.39 -12.59
CA LEU A 139 -13.65 -2.76 -11.42
C LEU A 139 -14.29 -1.55 -10.73
N CYS A 140 -14.13 -0.33 -11.29
CA CYS A 140 -14.75 0.88 -10.73
C CYS A 140 -16.27 0.72 -10.59
N HIS A 141 -16.97 0.26 -11.65
CA HIS A 141 -18.42 0.02 -11.61
C HIS A 141 -18.81 -1.05 -10.60
N LYS A 142 -18.02 -2.13 -10.50
CA LYS A 142 -18.29 -3.17 -9.51
C LYS A 142 -18.14 -2.62 -8.09
N LEU A 143 -17.07 -1.90 -7.80
CA LEU A 143 -16.85 -1.31 -6.48
C LEU A 143 -17.98 -0.34 -6.09
N ALA A 144 -18.41 0.53 -7.02
CA ALA A 144 -19.52 1.46 -6.79
C ALA A 144 -20.86 0.75 -6.56
N ASN A 145 -21.12 -0.35 -7.26
CA ASN A 145 -22.36 -1.12 -7.09
C ASN A 145 -22.38 -1.91 -5.78
N ASP A 146 -21.25 -2.55 -5.44
CA ASP A 146 -21.15 -3.37 -4.22
C ASP A 146 -21.12 -2.51 -2.95
N TYR A 147 -20.59 -1.28 -3.06
CA TYR A 147 -20.45 -0.34 -1.94
C TYR A 147 -20.98 1.06 -2.30
N PRO A 148 -22.31 1.27 -2.31
CA PRO A 148 -22.94 2.50 -2.80
C PRO A 148 -22.61 3.77 -1.97
N SER A 149 -22.00 3.62 -0.80
CA SER A 149 -21.55 4.77 0.01
C SER A 149 -20.26 5.41 -0.51
N LEU A 150 -19.57 4.78 -1.48
CA LEU A 150 -18.29 5.26 -2.01
C LEU A 150 -18.49 6.20 -3.20
N ASP A 151 -17.66 7.24 -3.27
CA ASP A 151 -17.48 8.07 -4.47
C ASP A 151 -16.29 7.50 -5.28
N VAL A 152 -16.58 6.60 -6.24
CA VAL A 152 -15.55 5.91 -7.02
C VAL A 152 -15.16 6.73 -8.25
N ASP A 153 -13.92 7.25 -8.25
CA ASP A 153 -13.33 7.99 -9.36
C ASP A 153 -12.58 7.04 -10.32
N SER A 154 -13.02 6.96 -11.57
CA SER A 154 -12.44 6.09 -12.60
C SER A 154 -11.25 6.72 -13.35
N GLU A 155 -11.02 8.03 -13.20
CA GLU A 155 -10.02 8.78 -13.96
C GLU A 155 -8.71 8.97 -13.20
N SER A 156 -8.78 9.01 -11.86
CA SER A 156 -7.61 9.25 -11.04
C SER A 156 -6.73 8.00 -10.91
N ILE A 157 -5.43 8.17 -11.07
CA ILE A 157 -4.45 7.08 -10.86
C ILE A 157 -4.27 6.76 -9.37
N PHE A 158 -4.45 7.75 -8.48
CA PHE A 158 -4.61 7.57 -7.04
C PHE A 158 -5.40 8.74 -6.44
N ILE A 159 -6.00 8.50 -5.28
CA ILE A 159 -6.77 9.47 -4.50
C ILE A 159 -6.28 9.47 -3.05
N LYS A 160 -6.22 10.65 -2.48
CA LYS A 160 -6.04 10.88 -1.05
C LYS A 160 -7.34 11.42 -0.46
N ASP A 161 -7.89 10.73 0.52
CA ASP A 161 -9.04 11.16 1.31
C ASP A 161 -8.72 11.01 2.81
N GLY A 162 -8.35 12.11 3.44
CA GLY A 162 -7.85 12.10 4.82
C GLY A 162 -6.55 11.32 4.96
N HIS A 163 -6.57 10.28 5.78
CA HIS A 163 -5.44 9.36 5.98
C HIS A 163 -5.51 8.10 5.10
N VAL A 164 -6.55 7.98 4.28
CA VAL A 164 -6.76 6.87 3.37
C VAL A 164 -6.28 7.26 1.97
N TYR A 165 -5.50 6.39 1.36
CA TYR A 165 -4.99 6.54 0.01
C TYR A 165 -5.38 5.32 -0.81
N THR A 166 -5.93 5.53 -2.00
CA THR A 166 -6.34 4.44 -2.89
C THR A 166 -5.77 4.68 -4.29
N SER A 167 -5.28 3.64 -4.93
CA SER A 167 -4.63 3.73 -6.24
C SER A 167 -5.22 2.73 -7.23
N ALA A 168 -5.19 3.10 -8.51
CA ALA A 168 -5.70 2.28 -9.62
C ALA A 168 -4.94 0.95 -9.83
N GLY A 169 -3.78 0.80 -9.21
CA GLY A 169 -3.06 -0.46 -9.14
C GLY A 169 -1.95 -0.63 -10.15
N VAL A 170 -1.27 -1.75 -10.01
CA VAL A 170 -0.10 -2.16 -10.79
C VAL A 170 0.98 -1.06 -10.71
N SER A 171 1.27 -0.36 -11.82
CA SER A 171 2.30 0.69 -11.84
C SER A 171 1.93 1.95 -11.05
N SER A 172 0.63 2.28 -10.90
CA SER A 172 0.21 3.46 -10.13
C SER A 172 0.49 3.35 -8.62
N GLY A 173 0.80 2.15 -8.12
CA GLY A 173 1.34 1.97 -6.77
C GLY A 173 2.70 2.66 -6.58
N ILE A 174 3.51 2.73 -7.65
CA ILE A 174 4.78 3.46 -7.65
C ILE A 174 4.51 4.97 -7.57
N ASP A 175 3.54 5.48 -8.36
CA ASP A 175 3.17 6.91 -8.32
C ASP A 175 2.67 7.30 -6.93
N LEU A 176 1.84 6.47 -6.31
CA LEU A 176 1.39 6.68 -4.94
C LEU A 176 2.59 6.71 -3.97
N ALA A 177 3.53 5.75 -4.05
CA ALA A 177 4.70 5.73 -3.19
C ALA A 177 5.56 7.00 -3.36
N LEU A 178 5.77 7.47 -4.60
CA LEU A 178 6.48 8.72 -4.88
C LEU A 178 5.77 9.93 -4.28
N ALA A 179 4.43 10.00 -4.35
CA ALA A 179 3.66 11.06 -3.71
C ALA A 179 3.80 11.04 -2.18
N LEU A 180 3.82 9.84 -1.55
CA LEU A 180 4.05 9.72 -0.11
C LEU A 180 5.47 10.10 0.31
N ILE A 181 6.48 9.80 -0.53
CA ILE A 181 7.86 10.24 -0.33
C ILE A 181 7.96 11.76 -0.45
N GLU A 182 7.25 12.36 -1.43
CA GLU A 182 7.17 13.82 -1.58
C GLU A 182 6.55 14.48 -0.34
N GLU A 183 5.46 13.92 0.21
CA GLU A 183 4.84 14.40 1.46
C GLU A 183 5.79 14.32 2.67
N ASP A 184 6.61 13.29 2.74
CA ASP A 184 7.48 13.06 3.90
C ASP A 184 8.81 13.83 3.83
N PHE A 185 9.38 13.99 2.66
CA PHE A 185 10.75 14.50 2.48
C PHE A 185 10.89 15.59 1.40
N GLY A 186 9.81 15.91 0.73
CA GLY A 186 9.76 16.96 -0.29
C GLY A 186 10.05 16.46 -1.71
N ARG A 187 9.71 17.32 -2.66
CA ARG A 187 9.72 17.03 -4.10
C ARG A 187 11.10 16.62 -4.65
N THR A 188 12.17 17.20 -4.13
CA THR A 188 13.54 16.92 -4.60
C THR A 188 13.88 15.44 -4.44
N LEU A 189 13.62 14.86 -3.27
CA LEU A 189 13.87 13.44 -3.01
C LEU A 189 12.95 12.55 -3.87
N ALA A 190 11.67 12.89 -3.99
CA ALA A 190 10.73 12.10 -4.81
C ALA A 190 11.16 12.06 -6.29
N LEU A 191 11.64 13.19 -6.85
CA LEU A 191 12.16 13.24 -8.21
C LEU A 191 13.45 12.45 -8.37
N GLU A 192 14.35 12.44 -7.39
CA GLU A 192 15.56 11.63 -7.39
C GLU A 192 15.20 10.13 -7.43
N VAL A 193 14.29 9.69 -6.55
CA VAL A 193 13.80 8.31 -6.54
C VAL A 193 13.13 7.93 -7.87
N ALA A 194 12.32 8.83 -8.46
CA ALA A 194 11.69 8.59 -9.74
C ALA A 194 12.72 8.43 -10.89
N ARG A 195 13.84 9.15 -10.84
CA ARG A 195 14.94 9.00 -11.79
C ARG A 195 15.66 7.65 -11.64
N GLU A 196 15.92 7.23 -10.41
CA GLU A 196 16.49 5.90 -10.13
C GLU A 196 15.58 4.77 -10.61
N LEU A 197 14.27 4.91 -10.47
CA LEU A 197 13.28 3.97 -11.01
C LEU A 197 13.12 4.04 -12.54
N VAL A 198 13.71 5.07 -13.18
CA VAL A 198 13.50 5.35 -14.62
C VAL A 198 12.00 5.48 -14.95
N VAL A 199 11.21 5.97 -14.00
CA VAL A 199 9.77 6.22 -14.19
C VAL A 199 9.58 7.59 -14.82
N TYR A 200 8.88 7.60 -15.96
CA TYR A 200 8.56 8.83 -16.66
C TYR A 200 7.41 9.57 -15.96
N LEU A 201 7.74 10.58 -15.18
CA LEU A 201 6.75 11.48 -14.59
C LEU A 201 6.27 12.48 -15.65
N LYS A 202 5.29 12.07 -16.44
CA LYS A 202 4.53 13.02 -17.28
C LYS A 202 3.43 13.63 -16.40
N ARG A 203 3.72 14.77 -15.84
CA ARG A 203 2.72 15.63 -15.18
C ARG A 203 2.71 16.99 -15.84
#